data_7da3bdcddd298b64a05a3d8fb5a45f6d
#
_entry.id   7da3bdcddd298b64a05a3d8fb5a45f6d
#
_cell.length_a   1.000
_cell.length_b   1.000
_cell.length_c   1.000
_cell.angle_alpha   90.00
_cell.angle_beta   90.00
_cell.angle_gamma   90.00
#
_symmetry.space_group_name_H-M   'P 1'
#
loop_
_entity.id
_entity.type
_entity.pdbx_description
1 polymer ?
#
loop_
_entity_poly.entity_id
_entity_poly.type
_entity_poly.pdbx_seq_one_letter_code
_entity_poly.pdbx_strand_id
1 'polypeptide(L)'
;MTAPLFFEGSALRKAGNKIITVIGARIKDLLIFEKEMKEVSDEFYVATDDGSKGYKGLDFLRDILSKRKIDRAIAMGPVVMLKTVSEMTKSFGIKTVVTLMPIMVDGMGMCGSCRVTVAGETKFACVDGPEFDGHQVDFDQLIKRQRMYLPEERLSALFHERVGGIKHGKSED
;
A
#
# COMPACT_ATOMS: atom_id res chain seq x y z
N MET A 1 -1.44 -3.99 4.69
CA MET A 1 -2.54 -3.09 4.23
C MET A 1 -3.63 -3.81 3.42
N THR A 2 -3.68 -5.12 3.47
CA THR A 2 -4.68 -5.92 2.72
C THR A 2 -6.11 -5.79 3.29
N ALA A 3 -6.25 -5.65 4.63
CA ALA A 3 -7.57 -5.59 5.26
C ALA A 3 -8.43 -4.39 4.81
N PRO A 4 -7.97 -3.13 4.78
CA PRO A 4 -8.76 -2.03 4.23
C PRO A 4 -9.17 -2.26 2.78
N LEU A 5 -8.26 -2.80 1.96
CA LEU A 5 -8.52 -3.11 0.56
C LEU A 5 -9.64 -4.16 0.39
N PHE A 6 -9.75 -5.11 1.31
CA PHE A 6 -10.83 -6.10 1.33
C PHE A 6 -12.21 -5.45 1.52
N PHE A 7 -12.33 -4.50 2.46
CA PHE A 7 -13.60 -3.79 2.68
C PHE A 7 -14.01 -2.96 1.47
N GLU A 8 -13.06 -2.26 0.86
CA GLU A 8 -13.30 -1.47 -0.35
C GLU A 8 -13.68 -2.37 -1.54
N GLY A 9 -12.91 -3.44 -1.79
CA GLY A 9 -13.21 -4.42 -2.83
C GLY A 9 -14.60 -5.05 -2.65
N SER A 10 -14.97 -5.39 -1.41
CA SER A 10 -16.28 -5.93 -1.10
C SER A 10 -17.42 -4.94 -1.41
N ALA A 11 -17.21 -3.66 -1.11
CA ALA A 11 -18.20 -2.61 -1.42
C ALA A 11 -18.32 -2.39 -2.94
N LEU A 12 -17.20 -2.33 -3.65
CA LEU A 12 -17.18 -2.19 -5.11
C LEU A 12 -17.84 -3.37 -5.81
N ARG A 13 -17.60 -4.60 -5.35
CA ARG A 13 -18.27 -5.78 -5.90
C ARG A 13 -19.77 -5.74 -5.70
N LYS A 14 -20.25 -5.36 -4.50
CA LYS A 14 -21.69 -5.17 -4.23
C LYS A 14 -22.31 -4.10 -5.13
N ALA A 15 -21.54 -3.11 -5.56
CA ALA A 15 -21.96 -2.08 -6.51
C ALA A 15 -21.91 -2.54 -7.98
N GLY A 16 -21.62 -3.83 -8.25
CA GLY A 16 -21.65 -4.42 -9.60
C GLY A 16 -20.36 -4.24 -10.40
N ASN A 17 -19.27 -3.85 -9.77
CA ASN A 17 -17.96 -3.74 -10.45
C ASN A 17 -17.31 -5.11 -10.62
N LYS A 18 -16.52 -5.25 -11.69
CA LYS A 18 -15.57 -6.35 -11.87
C LYS A 18 -14.26 -6.02 -11.16
N ILE A 19 -13.77 -6.95 -10.34
CA ILE A 19 -12.62 -6.74 -9.48
C ILE A 19 -11.46 -7.64 -9.90
N ILE A 20 -10.35 -7.01 -10.24
CA ILE A 20 -9.06 -7.68 -10.43
C ILE A 20 -8.20 -7.33 -9.23
N THR A 21 -7.84 -8.31 -8.43
CA THR A 21 -7.06 -8.10 -7.21
C THR A 21 -5.65 -8.63 -7.35
N VAL A 22 -4.70 -7.84 -6.89
CA VAL A 22 -3.32 -8.26 -6.70
C VAL A 22 -2.95 -8.03 -5.25
N ILE A 23 -2.54 -9.08 -4.55
CA ILE A 23 -1.93 -8.95 -3.23
C ILE A 23 -0.45 -9.29 -3.30
N GLY A 24 0.34 -8.62 -2.46
CA GLY A 24 1.78 -8.81 -2.44
C GLY A 24 2.37 -8.78 -1.04
N ALA A 25 3.48 -9.50 -0.87
CA ALA A 25 4.30 -9.49 0.32
C ALA A 25 5.78 -9.73 -0.04
N ARG A 26 6.69 -9.52 0.91
CA ARG A 26 8.12 -9.84 0.69
C ARG A 26 8.34 -11.34 0.49
N ILE A 27 7.68 -12.16 1.30
CA ILE A 27 7.74 -13.63 1.28
C ILE A 27 6.33 -14.21 1.46
N LYS A 28 6.13 -15.46 1.07
CA LYS A 28 4.82 -16.15 1.14
C LYS A 28 4.20 -16.15 2.55
N ASP A 29 5.02 -16.28 3.59
CA ASP A 29 4.56 -16.40 4.98
C ASP A 29 3.98 -15.08 5.54
N LEU A 30 4.18 -13.95 4.85
CA LEU A 30 3.62 -12.65 5.16
C LEU A 30 2.33 -12.34 4.39
N LEU A 31 1.86 -13.24 3.54
CA LEU A 31 0.59 -13.08 2.83
C LEU A 31 -0.57 -13.31 3.79
N ILE A 32 -1.48 -12.35 3.83
CA ILE A 32 -2.69 -12.39 4.67
C ILE A 32 -3.92 -12.12 3.81
N PHE A 33 -5.10 -12.56 4.24
CA PHE A 33 -6.39 -12.32 3.57
C PHE A 33 -6.48 -12.90 2.13
N GLU A 34 -5.71 -13.93 1.81
CA GLU A 34 -5.74 -14.51 0.45
C GLU A 34 -7.11 -15.09 0.10
N LYS A 35 -7.71 -15.83 1.05
CA LYS A 35 -9.00 -16.48 0.84
C LYS A 35 -10.10 -15.44 0.67
N GLU A 36 -10.17 -14.49 1.57
CA GLU A 36 -11.17 -13.44 1.59
C GLU A 36 -11.08 -12.54 0.33
N MET A 37 -9.86 -12.17 -0.05
CA MET A 37 -9.63 -11.35 -1.25
C MET A 37 -10.01 -12.11 -2.53
N LYS A 38 -9.75 -13.41 -2.58
CA LYS A 38 -10.14 -14.25 -3.71
C LYS A 38 -11.66 -14.36 -3.86
N GLU A 39 -12.41 -14.41 -2.75
CA GLU A 39 -13.88 -14.49 -2.75
C GLU A 39 -14.54 -13.23 -3.32
N VAL A 40 -13.93 -12.07 -3.15
CA VAL A 40 -14.47 -10.78 -3.64
C VAL A 40 -13.95 -10.39 -5.03
N SER A 41 -13.06 -11.18 -5.62
CA SER A 41 -12.39 -10.88 -6.88
C SER A 41 -12.90 -11.75 -8.03
N ASP A 42 -12.98 -11.18 -9.22
CA ASP A 42 -13.22 -11.93 -10.46
C ASP A 42 -11.91 -12.54 -10.99
N GLU A 43 -10.80 -11.82 -10.85
CA GLU A 43 -9.45 -12.31 -11.11
C GLU A 43 -8.57 -12.00 -9.88
N PHE A 44 -7.76 -12.97 -9.46
CA PHE A 44 -6.93 -12.84 -8.26
C PHE A 44 -5.51 -13.27 -8.53
N TYR A 45 -4.57 -12.42 -8.19
CA TYR A 45 -3.14 -12.63 -8.40
C TYR A 45 -2.37 -12.44 -7.10
N VAL A 46 -1.30 -13.21 -6.96
CA VAL A 46 -0.37 -13.13 -5.81
C VAL A 46 1.02 -12.81 -6.34
N ALA A 47 1.73 -11.94 -5.65
CA ALA A 47 3.11 -11.62 -5.93
C ALA A 47 3.96 -11.65 -4.65
N THR A 48 5.21 -12.09 -4.77
CA THR A 48 6.20 -11.99 -3.68
C THR A 48 7.51 -11.46 -4.22
N ASP A 49 8.22 -10.67 -3.41
CA ASP A 49 9.47 -10.05 -3.86
C ASP A 49 10.55 -11.11 -4.11
N ASP A 50 10.57 -12.17 -3.31
CA ASP A 50 11.49 -13.29 -3.45
C ASP A 50 11.07 -14.35 -4.48
N GLY A 51 9.81 -14.31 -4.94
CA GLY A 51 9.24 -15.32 -5.85
C GLY A 51 8.81 -16.60 -5.16
N SER A 52 8.69 -16.63 -3.83
CA SER A 52 8.29 -17.82 -3.05
C SER A 52 6.84 -18.24 -3.28
N LYS A 53 5.98 -17.32 -3.79
CA LYS A 53 4.61 -17.60 -4.19
C LYS A 53 4.13 -16.63 -5.27
N GLY A 54 3.48 -17.16 -6.29
CA GLY A 54 2.90 -16.38 -7.38
C GLY A 54 3.96 -15.74 -8.27
N TYR A 55 3.73 -14.49 -8.65
CA TYR A 55 4.67 -13.73 -9.47
C TYR A 55 5.79 -13.14 -8.63
N LYS A 56 6.97 -12.98 -9.23
CA LYS A 56 8.08 -12.30 -8.59
C LYS A 56 8.04 -10.81 -8.93
N GLY A 57 7.93 -9.97 -7.89
CA GLY A 57 7.86 -8.51 -8.06
C GLY A 57 6.58 -8.03 -8.71
N LEU A 58 6.62 -6.86 -9.35
CA LEU A 58 5.44 -6.18 -9.92
C LEU A 58 5.39 -6.13 -11.45
N ASP A 59 6.40 -6.64 -12.16
CA ASP A 59 6.49 -6.49 -13.63
C ASP A 59 5.32 -7.12 -14.39
N PHE A 60 4.76 -8.21 -13.86
CA PHE A 60 3.58 -8.87 -14.44
C PHE A 60 2.34 -7.96 -14.50
N LEU A 61 2.28 -6.89 -13.70
CA LEU A 61 1.19 -5.92 -13.77
C LEU A 61 1.08 -5.29 -15.15
N ARG A 62 2.19 -5.06 -15.85
CA ARG A 62 2.19 -4.52 -17.22
C ARG A 62 1.40 -5.41 -18.17
N ASP A 63 1.51 -6.73 -18.00
CA ASP A 63 0.76 -7.69 -18.82
C ASP A 63 -0.74 -7.64 -18.52
N ILE A 64 -1.12 -7.50 -17.25
CA ILE A 64 -2.53 -7.33 -16.86
C ILE A 64 -3.08 -6.03 -17.44
N LEU A 65 -2.36 -4.91 -17.24
CA LEU A 65 -2.77 -3.57 -17.68
C LEU A 65 -2.89 -3.50 -19.22
N SER A 66 -2.06 -4.23 -19.97
CA SER A 66 -2.11 -4.25 -21.43
C SER A 66 -3.23 -5.13 -22.01
N LYS A 67 -3.59 -6.21 -21.29
CA LYS A 67 -4.57 -7.22 -21.78
C LYS A 67 -5.99 -6.98 -21.29
N ARG A 68 -6.19 -6.11 -20.32
CA ARG A 68 -7.50 -5.86 -19.70
C ARG A 68 -7.88 -4.39 -19.82
N LYS A 69 -9.16 -4.13 -20.08
CA LYS A 69 -9.72 -2.79 -19.92
C LYS A 69 -9.92 -2.53 -18.43
N ILE A 70 -9.17 -1.60 -17.89
CA ILE A 70 -9.23 -1.20 -16.49
C ILE A 70 -9.65 0.27 -16.43
N ASP A 71 -10.76 0.55 -15.76
CA ASP A 71 -11.30 1.89 -15.66
C ASP A 71 -10.65 2.67 -14.50
N ARG A 72 -10.25 1.96 -13.44
CA ARG A 72 -9.61 2.56 -12.25
C ARG A 72 -8.69 1.55 -11.57
N ALA A 73 -7.54 2.01 -11.13
CA ALA A 73 -6.66 1.29 -10.22
C ALA A 73 -6.74 1.91 -8.83
N ILE A 74 -6.74 1.07 -7.79
CA ILE A 74 -6.68 1.46 -6.40
C ILE A 74 -5.50 0.73 -5.78
N ALA A 75 -4.61 1.46 -5.13
CA ALA A 75 -3.41 0.88 -4.56
C ALA A 75 -3.19 1.30 -3.10
N MET A 76 -2.92 0.30 -2.27
CA MET A 76 -2.61 0.47 -0.84
C MET A 76 -1.35 -0.33 -0.51
N GLY A 77 -0.34 0.32 0.04
CA GLY A 77 0.90 -0.38 0.36
C GLY A 77 2.07 0.55 0.67
N PRO A 78 3.29 0.01 0.68
CA PRO A 78 4.50 0.82 0.86
C PRO A 78 4.63 1.89 -0.23
N VAL A 79 5.15 3.07 0.15
CA VAL A 79 5.23 4.23 -0.76
C VAL A 79 6.00 3.92 -2.05
N VAL A 80 7.06 3.11 -1.97
CA VAL A 80 7.82 2.70 -3.15
C VAL A 80 6.96 1.88 -4.13
N MET A 81 6.12 0.97 -3.60
CA MET A 81 5.17 0.21 -4.42
C MET A 81 4.12 1.14 -5.04
N LEU A 82 3.57 2.08 -4.26
CA LEU A 82 2.59 3.04 -4.75
C LEU A 82 3.16 3.90 -5.90
N LYS A 83 4.41 4.36 -5.76
CA LYS A 83 5.13 5.08 -6.84
C LYS A 83 5.20 4.22 -8.10
N THR A 84 5.69 2.98 -8.00
CA THR A 84 5.83 2.07 -9.14
C THR A 84 4.49 1.80 -9.82
N VAL A 85 3.44 1.51 -9.05
CA VAL A 85 2.10 1.27 -9.60
C VAL A 85 1.56 2.52 -10.29
N SER A 86 1.72 3.70 -9.69
CA SER A 86 1.27 4.97 -10.27
C SER A 86 1.98 5.30 -11.59
N GLU A 87 3.29 5.07 -11.67
CA GLU A 87 4.06 5.25 -12.90
C GLU A 87 3.61 4.26 -13.99
N MET A 88 3.39 3.00 -13.64
CA MET A 88 2.88 2.00 -14.58
C MET A 88 1.49 2.39 -15.11
N THR A 89 0.53 2.65 -14.24
CA THR A 89 -0.85 2.97 -14.63
C THR A 89 -0.93 4.27 -15.43
N LYS A 90 -0.07 5.23 -15.15
CA LYS A 90 0.02 6.50 -15.91
C LYS A 90 0.37 6.24 -17.39
N SER A 91 1.26 5.30 -17.68
CA SER A 91 1.63 4.96 -19.06
C SER A 91 0.48 4.32 -19.86
N PHE A 92 -0.51 3.76 -19.16
CA PHE A 92 -1.73 3.19 -19.76
C PHE A 92 -2.93 4.14 -19.69
N GLY A 93 -2.78 5.35 -19.14
CA GLY A 93 -3.88 6.33 -19.00
C GLY A 93 -4.96 5.92 -17.99
N ILE A 94 -4.66 4.99 -17.07
CA ILE A 94 -5.60 4.46 -16.09
C ILE A 94 -5.64 5.35 -14.86
N LYS A 95 -6.81 5.88 -14.50
CA LYS A 95 -7.00 6.66 -13.27
C LYS A 95 -6.59 5.83 -12.04
N THR A 96 -5.71 6.38 -11.22
CA THR A 96 -5.14 5.64 -10.10
C THR A 96 -5.33 6.38 -8.79
N VAL A 97 -5.98 5.73 -7.85
CA VAL A 97 -6.13 6.21 -6.48
C VAL A 97 -5.12 5.49 -5.60
N VAL A 98 -4.41 6.23 -4.78
CA VAL A 98 -3.45 5.68 -3.81
C VAL A 98 -3.82 6.12 -2.41
N THR A 99 -3.78 5.18 -1.48
CA THR A 99 -3.95 5.48 -0.05
C THR A 99 -2.59 5.78 0.55
N LEU A 100 -2.36 7.03 0.92
CA LEU A 100 -1.11 7.47 1.52
C LEU A 100 -1.15 7.32 3.05
N MET A 101 -0.09 6.74 3.60
CA MET A 101 0.09 6.56 5.04
C MET A 101 1.40 7.22 5.50
N PRO A 102 1.46 8.55 5.51
CA PRO A 102 2.58 9.27 6.08
C PRO A 102 2.59 9.14 7.62
N ILE A 103 3.63 9.65 8.25
CA ILE A 103 3.70 9.73 9.72
C ILE A 103 2.54 10.60 10.20
N MET A 104 1.67 10.06 11.05
CA MET A 104 0.54 10.75 11.67
C MET A 104 0.74 10.86 13.17
N VAL A 105 0.42 12.03 13.73
CA VAL A 105 0.56 12.31 15.16
C VAL A 105 -0.80 12.63 15.77
N ASP A 106 -1.46 13.73 15.34
CA ASP A 106 -2.75 14.13 15.92
C ASP A 106 -3.98 13.67 15.14
N GLY A 107 -3.87 13.50 13.83
CA GLY A 107 -4.98 13.08 12.98
C GLY A 107 -6.04 14.15 12.69
N MET A 108 -5.84 15.39 13.13
CA MET A 108 -6.82 16.49 13.05
C MET A 108 -6.40 17.63 12.11
N GLY A 109 -5.25 17.50 11.45
CA GLY A 109 -4.73 18.52 10.54
C GLY A 109 -3.99 19.68 11.21
N MET A 110 -3.73 19.62 12.51
CA MET A 110 -3.07 20.71 13.26
C MET A 110 -1.54 20.60 13.24
N CYS A 111 -0.97 19.40 13.48
CA CYS A 111 0.48 19.24 13.65
C CYS A 111 1.27 19.23 12.33
N GLY A 112 0.62 19.01 11.20
CA GLY A 112 1.25 18.95 9.88
C GLY A 112 2.23 17.78 9.66
N SER A 113 2.27 16.79 10.56
CA SER A 113 3.13 15.61 10.41
C SER A 113 2.80 14.81 9.16
N CYS A 114 1.52 14.66 8.84
CA CYS A 114 1.02 13.88 7.72
C CYS A 114 0.99 14.65 6.39
N ARG A 115 1.71 15.78 6.28
CA ARG A 115 1.72 16.56 5.04
C ARG A 115 2.34 15.77 3.88
N VAL A 116 1.68 15.85 2.74
CA VAL A 116 2.09 15.29 1.46
C VAL A 116 1.95 16.36 0.39
N THR A 117 2.72 16.26 -0.69
CA THR A 117 2.57 17.16 -1.82
C THR A 117 1.80 16.46 -2.93
N VAL A 118 0.66 17.04 -3.33
CA VAL A 118 -0.20 16.52 -4.39
C VAL A 118 -0.53 17.67 -5.35
N ALA A 119 -0.29 17.48 -6.64
CA ALA A 119 -0.45 18.53 -7.67
C ALA A 119 0.32 19.82 -7.36
N GLY A 120 1.47 19.72 -6.68
CA GLY A 120 2.28 20.87 -6.25
C GLY A 120 1.78 21.59 -5.00
N GLU A 121 0.65 21.17 -4.43
CA GLU A 121 0.08 21.73 -3.19
C GLU A 121 0.35 20.87 -1.98
N THR A 122 0.53 21.48 -0.82
CA THR A 122 0.59 20.75 0.45
C THR A 122 -0.80 20.33 0.89
N LYS A 123 -0.98 19.04 1.12
CA LYS A 123 -2.20 18.42 1.67
C LYS A 123 -1.87 17.70 2.97
N PHE A 124 -2.85 17.54 3.84
CA PHE A 124 -2.73 16.75 5.08
C PHE A 124 -3.52 15.45 4.94
N ALA A 125 -2.82 14.32 4.88
CA ALA A 125 -3.45 13.03 4.61
C ALA A 125 -4.55 12.66 5.63
N CYS A 126 -4.49 13.17 6.86
CA CYS A 126 -5.50 12.90 7.89
C CYS A 126 -6.84 13.64 7.67
N VAL A 127 -6.87 14.75 6.93
CA VAL A 127 -8.08 15.57 6.69
C VAL A 127 -8.41 15.74 5.22
N ASP A 128 -7.42 15.82 4.32
CA ASP A 128 -7.60 15.97 2.87
C ASP A 128 -7.62 14.62 2.14
N GLY A 129 -7.15 13.55 2.81
CA GLY A 129 -7.04 12.20 2.29
C GLY A 129 -7.81 11.18 3.15
N PRO A 130 -7.31 9.96 3.28
CA PRO A 130 -5.97 9.46 2.89
C PRO A 130 -5.79 9.11 1.41
N GLU A 131 -6.83 9.17 0.62
CA GLU A 131 -6.84 8.79 -0.79
C GLU A 131 -6.55 9.99 -1.68
N PHE A 132 -5.62 9.80 -2.64
CA PHE A 132 -5.20 10.84 -3.57
C PHE A 132 -5.02 10.27 -4.98
N ASP A 133 -5.06 11.16 -5.98
CA ASP A 133 -4.66 10.81 -7.34
C ASP A 133 -3.15 10.46 -7.37
N GLY A 134 -2.85 9.18 -7.57
CA GLY A 134 -1.49 8.67 -7.58
C GLY A 134 -0.58 9.31 -8.64
N HIS A 135 -1.16 9.86 -9.72
CA HIS A 135 -0.39 10.52 -10.77
C HIS A 135 0.05 11.94 -10.41
N GLN A 136 -0.47 12.49 -9.30
CA GLN A 136 -0.20 13.86 -8.85
C GLN A 136 0.61 13.91 -7.55
N VAL A 137 0.87 12.77 -6.92
CA VAL A 137 1.63 12.68 -5.66
C VAL A 137 3.13 12.85 -5.92
N ASP A 138 3.79 13.70 -5.13
CA ASP A 138 5.26 13.75 -5.04
C ASP A 138 5.76 12.62 -4.11
N PHE A 139 5.93 11.45 -4.71
CA PHE A 139 6.44 10.27 -3.99
C PHE A 139 7.87 10.44 -3.49
N ASP A 140 8.71 11.19 -4.20
CA ASP A 140 10.12 11.36 -3.80
C ASP A 140 10.22 12.18 -2.51
N GLN A 141 9.43 13.23 -2.38
CA GLN A 141 9.33 14.00 -1.16
C GLN A 141 8.77 13.12 -0.01
N LEU A 142 7.73 12.34 -0.27
CA LEU A 142 7.11 11.48 0.73
C LEU A 142 8.08 10.40 1.23
N ILE A 143 8.84 9.76 0.33
CA ILE A 143 9.87 8.77 0.70
C ILE A 143 10.95 9.41 1.58
N LYS A 144 11.44 10.62 1.24
CA LYS A 144 12.41 11.35 2.06
C LYS A 144 11.87 11.62 3.46
N ARG A 145 10.61 12.04 3.56
CA ARG A 145 9.96 12.32 4.85
C ARG A 145 9.77 11.07 5.70
N GLN A 146 9.37 9.95 5.13
CA GLN A 146 9.22 8.69 5.86
C GLN A 146 10.55 8.12 6.38
N ARG A 147 11.67 8.54 5.79
CA ARG A 147 13.01 8.13 6.25
C ARG A 147 13.62 9.03 7.31
N MET A 148 12.91 10.07 7.73
CA MET A 148 13.41 11.11 8.63
C MET A 148 13.91 10.55 9.97
N TYR A 149 13.28 9.53 10.51
CA TYR A 149 13.58 8.93 11.81
C TYR A 149 14.22 7.54 11.73
N LEU A 150 14.69 7.12 10.57
CA LEU A 150 15.31 5.79 10.39
C LEU A 150 16.51 5.52 11.33
N PRO A 151 17.41 6.48 11.58
CA PRO A 151 18.50 6.27 12.54
C PRO A 151 18.00 6.02 13.96
N GLU A 152 17.02 6.80 14.43
CA GLU A 152 16.41 6.70 15.74
C GLU A 152 15.61 5.40 15.90
N GLU A 153 14.86 5.00 14.87
CA GLU A 153 14.11 3.73 14.82
C GLU A 153 15.07 2.52 14.93
N ARG A 154 16.20 2.56 14.22
CA ARG A 154 17.22 1.49 14.29
C ARG A 154 17.84 1.43 15.68
N LEU A 155 18.15 2.59 16.27
CA LEU A 155 18.70 2.65 17.62
C LEU A 155 17.71 2.09 18.64
N SER A 156 16.44 2.48 18.55
CA SER A 156 15.36 1.98 19.39
C SER A 156 15.19 0.47 19.28
N ALA A 157 15.22 -0.07 18.06
CA ALA A 157 15.13 -1.53 17.82
C ALA A 157 16.31 -2.27 18.49
N LEU A 158 17.54 -1.76 18.33
CA LEU A 158 18.73 -2.35 18.97
C LEU A 158 18.64 -2.31 20.51
N PHE A 159 18.12 -1.25 21.09
CA PHE A 159 17.88 -1.17 22.53
C PHE A 159 16.84 -2.20 22.97
N HIS A 160 15.75 -2.32 22.24
CA HIS A 160 14.70 -3.29 22.54
C HIS A 160 15.21 -4.74 22.52
N GLU A 161 16.00 -5.09 21.53
CA GLU A 161 16.64 -6.40 21.45
C GLU A 161 17.59 -6.69 22.61
N ARG A 162 18.40 -5.69 23.03
CA ARG A 162 19.37 -5.83 24.13
C ARG A 162 18.74 -5.91 25.52
N VAL A 163 17.63 -5.19 25.74
CA VAL A 163 16.95 -5.14 27.05
C VAL A 163 16.00 -6.36 27.22
N GLY A 164 16.00 -7.30 26.26
CA GLY A 164 15.11 -8.46 26.30
C GLY A 164 13.67 -8.00 26.07
N GLY A 165 13.40 -7.56 24.85
CA GLY A 165 12.04 -7.15 24.44
C GLY A 165 11.02 -8.16 24.91
N ILE A 166 9.87 -7.65 25.36
CA ILE A 166 8.73 -8.45 25.81
C ILE A 166 8.56 -9.61 24.82
N LYS A 167 8.97 -10.79 25.22
CA LYS A 167 8.64 -12.01 24.49
C LYS A 167 7.12 -12.05 24.50
N HIS A 168 6.49 -11.68 23.36
CA HIS A 168 5.10 -12.00 23.17
C HIS A 168 4.99 -13.50 23.39
N GLY A 169 4.39 -13.89 24.50
CA GLY A 169 4.28 -15.26 24.91
C GLY A 169 3.73 -16.06 23.72
N LYS A 170 4.44 -17.12 23.38
CA LYS A 170 3.80 -18.25 22.75
C LYS A 170 2.71 -18.64 23.74
N SER A 171 1.45 -18.45 23.37
CA SER A 171 0.36 -19.17 24.00
C SER A 171 0.67 -20.64 23.75
N GLU A 172 1.26 -21.31 24.75
CA GLU A 172 1.13 -22.74 24.89
C GLU A 172 -0.33 -22.96 25.28
N ASP A 173 -1.13 -23.40 24.29
CA ASP A 173 -2.28 -24.29 24.46
C ASP A 173 -2.62 -24.90 23.09
#